data_4a06c077660a8d449a4b7ff7f0d6b963
#
_entry.id   4a06c077660a8d449a4b7ff7f0d6b963
#
_cell.length_a   1.000
_cell.length_b   1.000
_cell.length_c   1.000
_cell.angle_alpha   90.00
_cell.angle_beta   90.00
_cell.angle_gamma   90.00
#
_symmetry.space_group_name_H-M   'P 1'
#
loop_
_entity.id
_entity.type
_entity.pdbx_description
1 polymer ?
#
loop_
_entity_poly.entity_id
_entity_poly.type
_entity_poly.pdbx_seq_one_letter_code
_entity_poly.pdbx_strand_id
1 'polypeptide(L)'
;MRTFRGRGRRATDVHAVRGVDIDVDAGEVVGFLGPNGAGKTTTLRMLTTLLEPTAGEASVAGHDLRTDPVGVRRNIGYVPQSGSSLPIARVGEELTDHAALYGIPAEVARARGEELFARLDLEGVWTRKVESLSGGQRRRLDIAKGLVHQPPLVFLDEPTTGLDPQSRANLWVHVSDLRDKGGVTVFLTTHYLEEADVLCDRILVIDHGRIVAVGTPDELKRRVSGDAVLLRLTDPTHIPDATRLAAALPEADEPGVDGDVVHVRVPNGAAALPGLLRELDRAGVPLAAVEVRRPTLDDVFLSLTGRSLRDAETPAETELVGAR
;
A
#
# COMPACT_ATOMS: atom_id res chain seq x y z
N MET A 1 -2.44 -17.56 10.60
CA MET A 1 -1.01 -17.96 10.65
C MET A 1 -0.65 -18.85 9.46
N ARG A 2 0.54 -18.71 8.87
CA ARG A 2 1.03 -19.62 7.82
C ARG A 2 2.51 -19.92 7.99
N THR A 3 2.82 -21.21 8.04
CA THR A 3 4.18 -21.74 8.09
C THR A 3 4.43 -22.62 6.88
N PHE A 4 5.50 -22.38 6.14
CA PHE A 4 5.98 -23.24 5.08
C PHE A 4 7.07 -24.14 5.64
N ARG A 5 6.87 -25.47 5.56
CA ARG A 5 7.86 -26.43 6.02
C ARG A 5 9.03 -26.48 5.05
N GLY A 6 10.24 -26.40 5.57
CA GLY A 6 11.45 -26.58 4.79
C GLY A 6 11.55 -28.01 4.25
N ARG A 7 12.06 -28.20 3.01
CA ARG A 7 12.33 -29.50 2.43
C ARG A 7 13.83 -29.79 2.44
N GLY A 8 14.25 -30.84 3.15
CA GLY A 8 15.64 -31.31 3.19
C GLY A 8 16.28 -31.29 4.59
N ARG A 9 17.42 -31.99 4.76
CA ARG A 9 18.07 -32.21 6.08
C ARG A 9 18.53 -30.95 6.85
N ARG A 10 18.56 -29.75 6.19
CA ARG A 10 18.96 -28.47 6.78
C ARG A 10 17.97 -27.34 6.53
N ALA A 11 16.78 -27.63 6.00
CA ALA A 11 15.81 -26.60 5.67
C ALA A 11 15.04 -26.18 6.92
N THR A 12 15.03 -24.89 7.22
CA THR A 12 14.26 -24.30 8.30
C THR A 12 12.84 -23.98 7.87
N ASP A 13 11.88 -24.09 8.79
CA ASP A 13 10.51 -23.66 8.54
C ASP A 13 10.44 -22.13 8.38
N VAL A 14 9.69 -21.67 7.38
CA VAL A 14 9.49 -20.23 7.14
C VAL A 14 8.11 -19.84 7.67
N HIS A 15 8.09 -19.02 8.70
CA HIS A 15 6.88 -18.45 9.28
C HIS A 15 6.49 -17.17 8.52
N ALA A 16 5.83 -17.30 7.38
CA ALA A 16 5.47 -16.17 6.54
C ALA A 16 4.39 -15.27 7.17
N VAL A 17 3.45 -15.86 7.95
CA VAL A 17 2.44 -15.11 8.72
C VAL A 17 2.40 -15.68 10.13
N ARG A 18 2.70 -14.85 11.13
CA ARG A 18 2.94 -15.26 12.52
C ARG A 18 1.75 -15.00 13.45
N GLY A 19 0.59 -14.77 12.90
CA GLY A 19 -0.63 -14.35 13.59
C GLY A 19 -0.92 -12.90 13.24
N VAL A 20 -2.03 -12.69 12.57
CA VAL A 20 -2.55 -11.37 12.21
C VAL A 20 -4.04 -11.39 12.53
N ASP A 21 -4.49 -10.34 13.21
CA ASP A 21 -5.90 -10.10 13.47
C ASP A 21 -6.32 -8.95 12.53
N ILE A 22 -7.29 -9.23 11.68
CA ILE A 22 -7.76 -8.31 10.63
C ILE A 22 -9.27 -8.22 10.75
N ASP A 23 -9.75 -7.01 10.91
CA ASP A 23 -11.15 -6.64 10.86
C ASP A 23 -11.34 -5.59 9.77
N VAL A 24 -12.38 -5.72 8.93
CA VAL A 24 -12.64 -4.85 7.79
C VAL A 24 -14.13 -4.56 7.71
N ASP A 25 -14.49 -3.30 7.73
CA ASP A 25 -15.85 -2.85 7.61
C ASP A 25 -16.35 -2.85 6.15
N ALA A 26 -17.65 -3.01 5.96
CA ALA A 26 -18.24 -2.96 4.63
C ALA A 26 -18.11 -1.54 4.04
N GLY A 27 -17.70 -1.46 2.77
CA GLY A 27 -17.52 -0.20 2.06
C GLY A 27 -16.21 0.54 2.39
N GLU A 28 -15.28 -0.10 3.11
CA GLU A 28 -13.97 0.45 3.48
C GLU A 28 -12.90 0.10 2.44
N VAL A 29 -11.94 0.99 2.22
CA VAL A 29 -10.69 0.69 1.53
C VAL A 29 -9.59 0.46 2.55
N VAL A 30 -9.17 -0.80 2.71
CA VAL A 30 -8.11 -1.18 3.63
C VAL A 30 -6.81 -1.47 2.89
N GLY A 31 -5.75 -0.77 3.28
CA GLY A 31 -4.39 -1.00 2.80
C GLY A 31 -3.60 -1.95 3.69
N PHE A 32 -3.02 -2.99 3.11
CA PHE A 32 -2.09 -3.89 3.79
C PHE A 32 -0.67 -3.54 3.36
N LEU A 33 -0.04 -2.64 4.11
CA LEU A 33 1.23 -1.99 3.79
C LEU A 33 2.42 -2.70 4.42
N GLY A 34 3.47 -2.93 3.66
CA GLY A 34 4.73 -3.48 4.18
C GLY A 34 5.72 -3.84 3.09
N PRO A 35 6.98 -4.14 3.44
CA PRO A 35 8.03 -4.47 2.49
C PRO A 35 7.80 -5.81 1.81
N ASN A 36 8.62 -6.09 0.79
CA ASN A 36 8.63 -7.38 0.14
C ASN A 36 9.01 -8.48 1.14
N GLY A 37 8.31 -9.61 1.11
CA GLY A 37 8.52 -10.70 2.06
C GLY A 37 7.86 -10.52 3.44
N ALA A 38 7.20 -9.40 3.72
CA ALA A 38 6.52 -9.18 5.01
C ALA A 38 5.32 -10.11 5.27
N GLY A 39 4.82 -10.81 4.23
CA GLY A 39 3.68 -11.74 4.34
C GLY A 39 2.39 -11.25 3.67
N LYS A 40 2.40 -10.11 2.96
CA LYS A 40 1.23 -9.50 2.31
C LYS A 40 0.50 -10.48 1.38
N THR A 41 1.13 -10.88 0.29
CA THR A 41 0.55 -11.82 -0.69
C THR A 41 0.20 -13.17 -0.06
N THR A 42 0.96 -13.64 0.93
CA THR A 42 0.65 -14.89 1.65
C THR A 42 -0.66 -14.75 2.44
N THR A 43 -0.85 -13.64 3.14
CA THR A 43 -2.09 -13.34 3.88
C THR A 43 -3.27 -13.25 2.91
N LEU A 44 -3.10 -12.48 1.83
CA LEU A 44 -4.14 -12.30 0.83
C LEU A 44 -4.54 -13.64 0.16
N ARG A 45 -3.57 -14.49 -0.17
CA ARG A 45 -3.85 -15.84 -0.71
C ARG A 45 -4.58 -16.74 0.28
N MET A 46 -4.38 -16.58 1.58
CA MET A 46 -5.17 -17.28 2.59
C MET A 46 -6.62 -16.76 2.61
N LEU A 47 -6.81 -15.44 2.65
CA LEU A 47 -8.15 -14.82 2.67
C LEU A 47 -8.96 -15.12 1.40
N THR A 48 -8.30 -15.29 0.26
CA THR A 48 -8.92 -15.64 -1.03
C THR A 48 -9.03 -17.15 -1.27
N THR A 49 -8.78 -17.97 -0.26
CA THR A 49 -8.83 -19.45 -0.31
C THR A 49 -7.81 -20.11 -1.27
N LEU A 50 -6.85 -19.37 -1.82
CA LEU A 50 -5.78 -19.90 -2.67
C LEU A 50 -4.70 -20.63 -1.87
N LEU A 51 -4.65 -20.39 -0.56
CA LEU A 51 -3.71 -21.01 0.35
C LEU A 51 -4.40 -21.32 1.67
N GLU A 52 -4.35 -22.57 2.11
CA GLU A 52 -4.96 -22.94 3.39
C GLU A 52 -4.13 -22.42 4.58
N PRO A 53 -4.73 -21.76 5.58
CA PRO A 53 -4.03 -21.33 6.78
C PRO A 53 -3.60 -22.53 7.62
N THR A 54 -2.37 -22.49 8.18
CA THR A 54 -1.86 -23.53 9.07
C THR A 54 -2.61 -23.53 10.42
N ALA A 55 -2.97 -22.36 10.91
CA ALA A 55 -3.74 -22.17 12.15
C ALA A 55 -4.51 -20.84 12.11
N GLY A 56 -5.48 -20.69 13.00
CA GLY A 56 -6.36 -19.53 13.09
C GLY A 56 -7.69 -19.74 12.39
N GLU A 57 -8.59 -18.80 12.56
CA GLU A 57 -9.94 -18.78 11.99
C GLU A 57 -10.11 -17.48 11.19
N ALA A 58 -10.93 -17.50 10.16
CA ALA A 58 -11.27 -16.31 9.40
C ALA A 58 -12.65 -16.46 8.75
N SER A 59 -13.41 -15.38 8.76
CA SER A 59 -14.62 -15.21 7.97
C SER A 59 -14.38 -14.13 6.92
N VAL A 60 -14.75 -14.38 5.69
CA VAL A 60 -14.58 -13.45 4.56
C VAL A 60 -15.91 -13.31 3.84
N ALA A 61 -16.39 -12.08 3.72
CA ALA A 61 -17.70 -11.77 3.15
C ALA A 61 -18.85 -12.64 3.78
N GLY A 62 -18.78 -12.88 5.11
CA GLY A 62 -19.78 -13.66 5.86
C GLY A 62 -19.60 -15.18 5.78
N HIS A 63 -18.59 -15.69 5.08
CA HIS A 63 -18.35 -17.12 4.90
C HIS A 63 -17.08 -17.56 5.64
N ASP A 64 -17.16 -18.69 6.37
CA ASP A 64 -15.98 -19.26 7.02
C ASP A 64 -15.00 -19.83 5.99
N LEU A 65 -13.74 -19.47 6.12
CA LEU A 65 -12.69 -19.74 5.13
C LEU A 65 -12.36 -21.23 4.99
N ARG A 66 -12.58 -22.04 6.02
CA ARG A 66 -12.29 -23.48 6.03
C ARG A 66 -13.50 -24.34 5.67
N THR A 67 -14.65 -23.97 6.23
CA THR A 67 -15.86 -24.78 6.09
C THR A 67 -16.68 -24.42 4.86
N ASP A 68 -16.60 -23.14 4.40
CA ASP A 68 -17.28 -22.68 3.18
C ASP A 68 -16.36 -21.86 2.23
N PRO A 69 -15.26 -22.43 1.74
CA PRO A 69 -14.38 -21.74 0.80
C PRO A 69 -15.05 -21.44 -0.54
N VAL A 70 -16.13 -22.15 -0.90
CA VAL A 70 -16.89 -21.87 -2.12
C VAL A 70 -17.73 -20.62 -1.95
N GLY A 71 -18.38 -20.44 -0.79
CA GLY A 71 -19.10 -19.22 -0.44
C GLY A 71 -18.16 -18.01 -0.46
N VAL A 72 -16.96 -18.11 0.14
CA VAL A 72 -15.93 -17.07 0.04
C VAL A 72 -15.66 -16.71 -1.41
N ARG A 73 -15.28 -17.67 -2.26
CA ARG A 73 -14.92 -17.41 -3.68
C ARG A 73 -16.03 -16.78 -4.50
N ARG A 74 -17.30 -17.09 -4.19
CA ARG A 74 -18.45 -16.51 -4.89
C ARG A 74 -18.71 -15.06 -4.52
N ASN A 75 -18.27 -14.64 -3.34
CA ASN A 75 -18.54 -13.32 -2.77
C ASN A 75 -17.30 -12.40 -2.76
N ILE A 76 -16.20 -12.81 -3.37
CA ILE A 76 -15.00 -11.98 -3.51
C ILE A 76 -14.57 -11.81 -4.96
N GLY A 77 -14.03 -10.65 -5.30
CA GLY A 77 -13.17 -10.46 -6.47
C GLY A 77 -11.71 -10.61 -6.05
N TYR A 78 -10.89 -11.20 -6.92
CA TYR A 78 -9.44 -11.27 -6.68
C TYR A 78 -8.67 -10.87 -7.93
N VAL A 79 -7.83 -9.87 -7.78
CA VAL A 79 -6.95 -9.37 -8.84
C VAL A 79 -5.50 -9.64 -8.44
N PRO A 80 -4.85 -10.65 -9.01
CA PRO A 80 -3.47 -11.00 -8.66
C PRO A 80 -2.47 -9.94 -9.13
N GLN A 81 -1.28 -9.92 -8.54
CA GLN A 81 -0.18 -9.02 -8.92
C GLN A 81 0.22 -9.20 -10.39
N SER A 82 0.39 -10.45 -10.83
CA SER A 82 0.60 -10.77 -12.24
C SER A 82 -0.75 -10.93 -12.95
N GLY A 83 -0.90 -10.28 -14.10
CA GLY A 83 -2.12 -10.39 -14.90
C GLY A 83 -2.54 -11.85 -15.17
N SER A 84 -3.83 -12.07 -15.32
CA SER A 84 -4.45 -13.39 -15.51
C SER A 84 -5.06 -13.59 -16.90
N SER A 85 -4.95 -12.61 -17.78
CA SER A 85 -5.58 -12.62 -19.11
C SER A 85 -4.67 -13.23 -20.16
N LEU A 86 -5.22 -14.03 -21.08
CA LEU A 86 -4.49 -14.64 -22.19
C LEU A 86 -4.16 -13.60 -23.26
N PRO A 87 -2.90 -13.40 -23.66
CA PRO A 87 -2.49 -12.38 -24.63
C PRO A 87 -3.23 -12.43 -25.95
N ILE A 88 -3.52 -13.64 -26.45
CA ILE A 88 -4.13 -13.89 -27.75
C ILE A 88 -5.67 -13.76 -27.76
N ALA A 89 -6.30 -13.83 -26.58
CA ALA A 89 -7.75 -13.74 -26.46
C ALA A 89 -8.24 -12.30 -26.69
N ARG A 90 -9.53 -12.17 -27.06
CA ARG A 90 -10.18 -10.87 -27.14
C ARG A 90 -10.61 -10.41 -25.75
N VAL A 91 -10.54 -9.13 -25.51
CA VAL A 91 -10.86 -8.50 -24.22
C VAL A 91 -12.27 -8.87 -23.73
N GLY A 92 -13.27 -8.81 -24.63
CA GLY A 92 -14.64 -9.19 -24.30
C GLY A 92 -14.80 -10.68 -24.00
N GLU A 93 -14.07 -11.55 -24.72
CA GLU A 93 -14.05 -13.01 -24.47
C GLU A 93 -13.47 -13.32 -23.09
N GLU A 94 -12.33 -12.72 -22.73
CA GLU A 94 -11.72 -12.86 -21.40
C GLU A 94 -12.71 -12.50 -20.27
N LEU A 95 -13.48 -11.43 -20.43
CA LEU A 95 -14.45 -11.02 -19.42
C LEU A 95 -15.64 -11.98 -19.36
N THR A 96 -16.21 -12.37 -20.51
CA THR A 96 -17.39 -13.25 -20.57
C THR A 96 -17.06 -14.66 -20.13
N ASP A 97 -15.88 -15.18 -20.49
CA ASP A 97 -15.41 -16.49 -20.05
C ASP A 97 -15.16 -16.52 -18.54
N HIS A 98 -14.58 -15.42 -17.99
CA HIS A 98 -14.42 -15.30 -16.55
C HIS A 98 -15.78 -15.25 -15.83
N ALA A 99 -16.75 -14.49 -16.34
CA ALA A 99 -18.10 -14.41 -15.81
C ALA A 99 -18.83 -15.77 -15.82
N ALA A 100 -18.56 -16.59 -16.85
CA ALA A 100 -19.14 -17.94 -16.95
C ALA A 100 -18.71 -18.86 -15.82
N LEU A 101 -17.51 -18.66 -15.22
CA LEU A 101 -17.05 -19.41 -14.04
C LEU A 101 -17.96 -19.15 -12.82
N TYR A 102 -18.66 -18.04 -12.79
CA TYR A 102 -19.64 -17.67 -11.77
C TYR A 102 -21.09 -18.01 -12.18
N GLY A 103 -21.27 -18.69 -13.31
CA GLY A 103 -22.59 -19.06 -13.82
C GLY A 103 -23.38 -17.88 -14.41
N ILE A 104 -22.71 -16.79 -14.79
CA ILE A 104 -23.36 -15.60 -15.38
C ILE A 104 -23.56 -15.84 -16.88
N PRO A 105 -24.80 -15.71 -17.42
CA PRO A 105 -25.05 -15.83 -18.83
C PRO A 105 -24.28 -14.79 -19.65
N ALA A 106 -23.84 -15.15 -20.86
CA ALA A 106 -23.01 -14.28 -21.72
C ALA A 106 -23.62 -12.91 -22.01
N GLU A 107 -24.93 -12.82 -22.22
CA GLU A 107 -25.62 -11.54 -22.44
C GLU A 107 -25.56 -10.63 -21.23
N VAL A 108 -25.74 -11.18 -20.01
CA VAL A 108 -25.63 -10.46 -18.75
C VAL A 108 -24.19 -10.03 -18.50
N ALA A 109 -23.24 -10.93 -18.75
CA ALA A 109 -21.80 -10.66 -18.63
C ALA A 109 -21.37 -9.54 -19.58
N ARG A 110 -21.90 -9.53 -20.81
CA ARG A 110 -21.64 -8.47 -21.78
C ARG A 110 -22.17 -7.11 -21.31
N ALA A 111 -23.43 -7.05 -20.88
CA ALA A 111 -24.03 -5.80 -20.41
C ALA A 111 -23.26 -5.22 -19.21
N ARG A 112 -22.94 -6.07 -18.21
CA ARG A 112 -22.11 -5.66 -17.06
C ARG A 112 -20.70 -5.25 -17.48
N GLY A 113 -20.12 -5.97 -18.45
CA GLY A 113 -18.80 -5.67 -18.99
C GLY A 113 -18.74 -4.31 -19.69
N GLU A 114 -19.72 -3.97 -20.49
CA GLU A 114 -19.82 -2.65 -21.16
C GLU A 114 -19.94 -1.53 -20.10
N GLU A 115 -20.74 -1.72 -19.04
CA GLU A 115 -20.83 -0.77 -17.93
C GLU A 115 -19.49 -0.63 -17.18
N LEU A 116 -18.82 -1.76 -16.85
CA LEU A 116 -17.52 -1.74 -16.19
C LEU A 116 -16.45 -1.08 -17.08
N PHE A 117 -16.48 -1.32 -18.37
CA PHE A 117 -15.52 -0.72 -19.30
C PHE A 117 -15.71 0.80 -19.42
N ALA A 118 -16.93 1.30 -19.38
CA ALA A 118 -17.20 2.73 -19.31
C ALA A 118 -16.65 3.34 -18.00
N ARG A 119 -16.82 2.64 -16.87
CA ARG A 119 -16.30 3.08 -15.54
C ARG A 119 -14.80 3.00 -15.41
N LEU A 120 -14.13 2.15 -16.18
CA LEU A 120 -12.69 1.87 -16.08
C LEU A 120 -11.89 2.39 -17.30
N ASP A 121 -12.44 3.33 -18.09
CA ASP A 121 -11.81 3.86 -19.30
C ASP A 121 -11.31 2.76 -20.27
N LEU A 122 -12.13 1.75 -20.51
CA LEU A 122 -11.87 0.63 -21.42
C LEU A 122 -12.86 0.61 -22.60
N GLU A 123 -13.52 1.74 -22.90
CA GLU A 123 -14.43 1.83 -24.04
C GLU A 123 -13.69 1.56 -25.36
N GLY A 124 -14.38 0.88 -26.27
CA GLY A 124 -13.86 0.58 -27.60
C GLY A 124 -12.79 -0.54 -27.67
N VAL A 125 -12.43 -1.18 -26.54
CA VAL A 125 -11.41 -2.27 -26.58
C VAL A 125 -12.01 -3.67 -26.63
N TRP A 126 -13.33 -3.83 -26.60
CA TRP A 126 -14.03 -5.11 -26.48
C TRP A 126 -13.57 -6.18 -27.47
N THR A 127 -13.35 -5.79 -28.73
CA THR A 127 -12.93 -6.70 -29.81
C THR A 127 -11.43 -6.79 -30.01
N ARG A 128 -10.66 -5.98 -29.27
CA ARG A 128 -9.19 -5.99 -29.35
C ARG A 128 -8.61 -7.20 -28.68
N LYS A 129 -7.39 -7.62 -29.09
CA LYS A 129 -6.62 -8.62 -28.37
C LYS A 129 -6.00 -8.03 -27.12
N VAL A 130 -5.90 -8.83 -26.06
CA VAL A 130 -5.30 -8.42 -24.79
C VAL A 130 -3.85 -7.95 -24.98
N GLU A 131 -3.07 -8.59 -25.85
CA GLU A 131 -1.69 -8.21 -26.16
C GLU A 131 -1.55 -6.77 -26.70
N SER A 132 -2.62 -6.23 -27.33
CA SER A 132 -2.62 -4.87 -27.88
C SER A 132 -2.96 -3.78 -26.84
N LEU A 133 -3.27 -4.14 -25.61
CA LEU A 133 -3.56 -3.21 -24.53
C LEU A 133 -2.27 -2.66 -23.92
N SER A 134 -2.32 -1.41 -23.45
CA SER A 134 -1.27 -0.87 -22.56
C SER A 134 -1.24 -1.62 -21.22
N GLY A 135 -0.17 -1.48 -20.45
CA GLY A 135 -0.08 -2.06 -19.10
C GLY A 135 -1.23 -1.61 -18.20
N GLY A 136 -1.54 -0.32 -18.19
CA GLY A 136 -2.67 0.23 -17.43
C GLY A 136 -4.02 -0.30 -17.91
N GLN A 137 -4.25 -0.43 -19.23
CA GLN A 137 -5.48 -1.03 -19.76
C GLN A 137 -5.61 -2.50 -19.37
N ARG A 138 -4.54 -3.28 -19.42
CA ARG A 138 -4.54 -4.68 -18.96
C ARG A 138 -4.89 -4.79 -17.48
N ARG A 139 -4.32 -3.91 -16.65
CA ARG A 139 -4.62 -3.90 -15.22
C ARG A 139 -6.07 -3.57 -14.93
N ARG A 140 -6.66 -2.60 -15.65
CA ARG A 140 -8.08 -2.26 -15.53
C ARG A 140 -8.99 -3.39 -16.04
N LEU A 141 -8.58 -4.14 -17.06
CA LEU A 141 -9.27 -5.36 -17.47
C LEU A 141 -9.26 -6.44 -16.38
N ASP A 142 -8.14 -6.66 -15.70
CA ASP A 142 -8.08 -7.61 -14.58
C ASP A 142 -9.03 -7.18 -13.44
N ILE A 143 -9.15 -5.88 -13.18
CA ILE A 143 -10.11 -5.35 -12.20
C ILE A 143 -11.54 -5.56 -12.69
N ALA A 144 -11.86 -5.29 -13.96
CA ALA A 144 -13.17 -5.56 -14.52
C ALA A 144 -13.58 -7.02 -14.38
N LYS A 145 -12.64 -7.96 -14.61
CA LYS A 145 -12.86 -9.40 -14.39
C LYS A 145 -13.18 -9.69 -12.92
N GLY A 146 -12.44 -9.09 -11.99
CA GLY A 146 -12.69 -9.24 -10.55
C GLY A 146 -14.04 -8.67 -10.09
N LEU A 147 -14.68 -7.80 -10.88
CA LEU A 147 -15.93 -7.13 -10.55
C LEU A 147 -17.16 -7.65 -11.30
N VAL A 148 -17.00 -8.40 -12.39
CA VAL A 148 -18.11 -8.77 -13.29
C VAL A 148 -19.22 -9.55 -12.61
N HIS A 149 -18.91 -10.30 -11.57
CA HIS A 149 -19.87 -11.05 -10.75
C HIS A 149 -20.45 -10.25 -9.58
N GLN A 150 -20.11 -8.95 -9.48
CA GLN A 150 -20.61 -7.99 -8.50
C GLN A 150 -20.35 -8.41 -7.04
N PRO A 151 -19.10 -8.73 -6.66
CA PRO A 151 -18.77 -9.12 -5.31
C PRO A 151 -18.86 -7.93 -4.35
N PRO A 152 -19.25 -8.14 -3.07
CA PRO A 152 -19.22 -7.09 -2.06
C PRO A 152 -17.79 -6.73 -1.59
N LEU A 153 -16.81 -7.59 -1.86
CA LEU A 153 -15.41 -7.42 -1.44
C LEU A 153 -14.46 -7.76 -2.58
N VAL A 154 -13.47 -6.89 -2.83
CA VAL A 154 -12.42 -7.11 -3.84
C VAL A 154 -11.05 -7.07 -3.18
N PHE A 155 -10.24 -8.08 -3.47
CA PHE A 155 -8.84 -8.15 -3.10
C PHE A 155 -7.96 -7.74 -4.29
N LEU A 156 -7.07 -6.76 -4.08
CA LEU A 156 -6.12 -6.26 -5.07
C LEU A 156 -4.69 -6.52 -4.59
N ASP A 157 -3.97 -7.42 -5.24
CA ASP A 157 -2.58 -7.73 -4.88
C ASP A 157 -1.64 -6.81 -5.66
N GLU A 158 -1.05 -5.83 -4.97
CA GLU A 158 -0.15 -4.81 -5.51
C GLU A 158 -0.65 -4.21 -6.84
N PRO A 159 -1.82 -3.55 -6.86
CA PRO A 159 -2.54 -3.22 -8.09
C PRO A 159 -1.79 -2.29 -9.05
N THR A 160 -0.85 -1.50 -8.55
CA THR A 160 -0.14 -0.47 -9.33
C THR A 160 1.30 -0.84 -9.67
N THR A 161 1.77 -2.01 -9.24
CA THR A 161 3.15 -2.45 -9.52
C THR A 161 3.41 -2.54 -11.01
N GLY A 162 4.52 -1.93 -11.46
CA GLY A 162 4.93 -1.90 -12.87
C GLY A 162 4.17 -0.93 -13.77
N LEU A 163 3.26 -0.13 -13.22
CA LEU A 163 2.59 0.95 -13.97
C LEU A 163 3.43 2.24 -13.95
N ASP A 164 3.34 2.99 -15.05
CA ASP A 164 3.85 4.36 -15.09
C ASP A 164 3.05 5.29 -14.16
N PRO A 165 3.60 6.46 -13.76
CA PRO A 165 2.94 7.36 -12.80
C PRO A 165 1.53 7.80 -13.22
N GLN A 166 1.31 8.05 -14.51
CA GLN A 166 0.00 8.47 -15.02
C GLN A 166 -1.03 7.34 -14.92
N SER A 167 -0.65 6.12 -15.33
CA SER A 167 -1.50 4.94 -15.23
C SER A 167 -1.83 4.59 -13.78
N ARG A 168 -0.87 4.81 -12.85
CA ARG A 168 -1.08 4.63 -11.42
C ARG A 168 -2.10 5.61 -10.87
N ALA A 169 -1.95 6.91 -11.15
CA ALA A 169 -2.89 7.94 -10.71
C ALA A 169 -4.31 7.67 -11.22
N ASN A 170 -4.45 7.29 -12.49
CA ASN A 170 -5.75 6.92 -13.06
C ASN A 170 -6.36 5.69 -12.33
N LEU A 171 -5.54 4.69 -12.02
CA LEU A 171 -6.02 3.51 -11.31
C LEU A 171 -6.52 3.85 -9.90
N TRP A 172 -5.86 4.77 -9.20
CA TRP A 172 -6.32 5.24 -7.89
C TRP A 172 -7.73 5.85 -7.94
N VAL A 173 -8.01 6.67 -8.96
CA VAL A 173 -9.37 7.23 -9.18
C VAL A 173 -10.39 6.10 -9.33
N HIS A 174 -10.07 5.09 -10.14
CA HIS A 174 -10.99 3.96 -10.36
C HIS A 174 -11.21 3.14 -9.07
N VAL A 175 -10.17 2.90 -8.28
CA VAL A 175 -10.29 2.19 -7.00
C VAL A 175 -11.15 2.99 -6.01
N SER A 176 -10.95 4.31 -5.91
CA SER A 176 -11.81 5.18 -5.09
C SER A 176 -13.27 5.14 -5.54
N ASP A 177 -13.52 5.17 -6.85
CA ASP A 177 -14.87 5.09 -7.44
C ASP A 177 -15.57 3.74 -7.13
N LEU A 178 -14.83 2.65 -6.93
CA LEU A 178 -15.44 1.37 -6.51
C LEU A 178 -16.09 1.48 -5.14
N ARG A 179 -15.44 2.19 -4.21
CA ARG A 179 -15.99 2.48 -2.90
C ARG A 179 -17.12 3.51 -2.99
N ASP A 180 -16.83 4.69 -3.52
CA ASP A 180 -17.68 5.87 -3.41
C ASP A 180 -18.99 5.73 -4.19
N LYS A 181 -18.94 5.12 -5.37
CA LYS A 181 -20.11 4.94 -6.27
C LYS A 181 -20.65 3.52 -6.26
N GLY A 182 -19.83 2.55 -5.89
CA GLY A 182 -20.16 1.12 -5.95
C GLY A 182 -20.45 0.49 -4.61
N GLY A 183 -20.06 1.11 -3.49
CA GLY A 183 -20.19 0.55 -2.15
C GLY A 183 -19.38 -0.73 -1.95
N VAL A 184 -18.39 -0.98 -2.80
CA VAL A 184 -17.55 -2.19 -2.77
C VAL A 184 -16.47 -2.01 -1.71
N THR A 185 -16.32 -3.01 -0.85
CA THR A 185 -15.19 -3.09 0.08
C THR A 185 -13.92 -3.46 -0.71
N VAL A 186 -12.83 -2.76 -0.46
CA VAL A 186 -11.55 -3.02 -1.13
C VAL A 186 -10.47 -3.35 -0.11
N PHE A 187 -9.82 -4.48 -0.27
CA PHE A 187 -8.63 -4.85 0.48
C PHE A 187 -7.44 -4.92 -0.48
N LEU A 188 -6.51 -4.00 -0.35
CA LEU A 188 -5.34 -3.95 -1.24
C LEU A 188 -4.04 -4.19 -0.49
N THR A 189 -3.11 -4.91 -1.13
CA THR A 189 -1.72 -4.98 -0.66
C THR A 189 -0.89 -3.97 -1.42
N THR A 190 0.04 -3.33 -0.73
CA THR A 190 0.98 -2.41 -1.37
C THR A 190 2.29 -2.31 -0.59
N HIS A 191 3.35 -1.93 -1.27
CA HIS A 191 4.59 -1.44 -0.70
C HIS A 191 4.78 0.06 -1.01
N TYR A 192 3.86 0.68 -1.78
CA TYR A 192 3.88 2.12 -2.07
C TYR A 192 3.15 2.90 -0.99
N LEU A 193 3.91 3.70 -0.24
CA LEU A 193 3.40 4.55 0.85
C LEU A 193 2.39 5.59 0.34
N GLU A 194 2.66 6.17 -0.83
CA GLU A 194 1.80 7.16 -1.47
C GLU A 194 0.43 6.55 -1.84
N GLU A 195 0.42 5.30 -2.34
CA GLU A 195 -0.83 4.58 -2.63
C GLU A 195 -1.65 4.36 -1.37
N ALA A 196 -1.02 3.90 -0.29
CA ALA A 196 -1.69 3.71 0.99
C ALA A 196 -2.23 5.03 1.57
N ASP A 197 -1.47 6.12 1.43
CA ASP A 197 -1.85 7.44 1.94
C ASP A 197 -3.04 8.06 1.20
N VAL A 198 -3.12 7.86 -0.11
CA VAL A 198 -4.16 8.46 -0.97
C VAL A 198 -5.45 7.64 -1.00
N LEU A 199 -5.34 6.30 -1.01
CA LEU A 199 -6.49 5.43 -1.27
C LEU A 199 -7.17 4.89 -0.02
N CYS A 200 -6.41 4.65 1.06
CA CYS A 200 -6.90 3.84 2.15
C CYS A 200 -7.60 4.66 3.23
N ASP A 201 -8.78 4.21 3.65
CA ASP A 201 -9.44 4.72 4.84
C ASP A 201 -8.68 4.27 6.10
N ARG A 202 -8.14 3.03 6.06
CA ARG A 202 -7.35 2.43 7.13
C ARG A 202 -6.20 1.61 6.57
N ILE A 203 -5.08 1.64 7.27
CA ILE A 203 -3.86 0.94 6.92
C ILE A 203 -3.50 -0.05 8.03
N LEU A 204 -3.22 -1.29 7.64
CA LEU A 204 -2.58 -2.28 8.49
C LEU A 204 -1.12 -2.40 8.05
N VAL A 205 -0.20 -1.97 8.89
CA VAL A 205 1.25 -2.06 8.62
C VAL A 205 1.73 -3.43 9.04
N ILE A 206 2.27 -4.21 8.10
CA ILE A 206 2.82 -5.55 8.37
C ILE A 206 4.34 -5.55 8.20
N ASP A 207 5.03 -6.13 9.18
CA ASP A 207 6.46 -6.45 9.09
C ASP A 207 6.73 -7.84 9.68
N HIS A 208 7.61 -8.61 9.03
CA HIS A 208 8.00 -9.97 9.45
C HIS A 208 6.82 -10.89 9.83
N GLY A 209 5.71 -10.80 9.09
CA GLY A 209 4.51 -11.62 9.28
C GLY A 209 3.63 -11.22 10.46
N ARG A 210 3.80 -10.02 11.02
CA ARG A 210 3.00 -9.46 12.13
C ARG A 210 2.48 -8.07 11.77
N ILE A 211 1.27 -7.75 12.19
CA ILE A 211 0.77 -6.38 12.13
C ILE A 211 1.46 -5.58 13.25
N VAL A 212 2.16 -4.51 12.88
CA VAL A 212 2.91 -3.65 13.80
C VAL A 212 2.17 -2.34 14.10
N ALA A 213 1.27 -1.91 13.23
CA ALA A 213 0.38 -0.78 13.48
C ALA A 213 -0.91 -0.89 12.66
N VAL A 214 -1.97 -0.26 13.17
CA VAL A 214 -3.28 -0.10 12.52
C VAL A 214 -3.77 1.31 12.79
N GLY A 215 -4.36 1.95 11.78
CA GLY A 215 -5.00 3.27 11.91
C GLY A 215 -5.28 3.89 10.56
N THR A 216 -5.97 5.03 10.56
CA THR A 216 -6.06 5.87 9.37
C THR A 216 -4.68 6.43 8.99
N PRO A 217 -4.45 6.84 7.73
CA PRO A 217 -3.17 7.47 7.35
C PRO A 217 -2.76 8.61 8.29
N ASP A 218 -3.72 9.47 8.65
CA ASP A 218 -3.47 10.61 9.53
C ASP A 218 -3.21 10.21 11.00
N GLU A 219 -3.89 9.18 11.51
CA GLU A 219 -3.60 8.63 12.84
C GLU A 219 -2.21 8.04 12.93
N LEU A 220 -1.81 7.29 11.90
CA LEU A 220 -0.48 6.70 11.84
C LEU A 220 0.60 7.80 11.78
N LYS A 221 0.44 8.81 10.94
CA LYS A 221 1.37 9.95 10.84
C LYS A 221 1.47 10.73 12.15
N ARG A 222 0.37 10.91 12.90
CA ARG A 222 0.38 11.55 14.21
C ARG A 222 1.12 10.77 15.31
N ARG A 223 1.35 9.46 15.13
CA ARG A 223 2.16 8.66 16.07
C ARG A 223 3.65 8.97 15.99
N VAL A 224 4.10 9.52 14.88
CA VAL A 224 5.48 10.00 14.74
C VAL A 224 5.51 11.42 15.27
N SER A 225 6.43 11.73 16.18
CA SER A 225 6.49 13.01 16.85
C SER A 225 6.67 14.18 15.86
N GLY A 226 5.60 14.95 15.66
CA GLY A 226 5.58 16.31 15.14
C GLY A 226 6.08 16.53 13.71
N ASP A 227 5.92 17.79 13.27
CA ASP A 227 6.45 18.27 12.00
C ASP A 227 7.98 18.44 12.07
N ALA A 228 8.70 18.10 11.02
CA ALA A 228 10.12 18.39 10.90
C ALA A 228 10.32 19.79 10.31
N VAL A 229 10.94 20.68 11.08
CA VAL A 229 11.40 21.98 10.61
C VAL A 229 12.85 21.85 10.17
N LEU A 230 13.12 22.14 8.88
CA LEU A 230 14.46 22.09 8.28
C LEU A 230 14.92 23.52 8.01
N LEU A 231 16.07 23.88 8.54
CA LEU A 231 16.72 25.19 8.40
C LEU A 231 18.00 24.98 7.58
N ARG A 232 18.00 25.36 6.33
CA ARG A 232 19.25 25.40 5.54
C ARG A 232 19.95 26.72 5.76
N LEU A 233 21.18 26.65 6.25
CA LEU A 233 21.99 27.81 6.56
C LEU A 233 22.76 28.30 5.34
N THR A 234 22.94 29.60 5.20
CA THR A 234 23.80 30.18 4.17
C THR A 234 25.28 30.00 4.54
N ASP A 235 25.59 30.03 5.86
CA ASP A 235 26.93 29.86 6.39
C ASP A 235 26.92 28.81 7.52
N PRO A 236 27.66 27.71 7.37
CA PRO A 236 27.74 26.65 8.36
C PRO A 236 28.29 27.06 9.72
N THR A 237 28.96 28.22 9.82
CA THR A 237 29.46 28.74 11.12
C THR A 237 28.36 29.08 12.10
N HIS A 238 27.12 29.30 11.61
CA HIS A 238 25.94 29.57 12.42
C HIS A 238 25.19 28.29 12.87
N ILE A 239 25.67 27.08 12.55
CA ILE A 239 25.03 25.81 12.96
C ILE A 239 24.80 25.75 14.48
N PRO A 240 25.79 26.09 15.35
CA PRO A 240 25.58 26.03 16.81
C PRO A 240 24.45 26.92 17.29
N ASP A 241 24.34 28.13 16.76
CA ASP A 241 23.29 29.11 17.13
C ASP A 241 21.92 28.65 16.63
N ALA A 242 21.83 28.17 15.38
CA ALA A 242 20.59 27.64 14.82
C ALA A 242 20.10 26.41 15.60
N THR A 243 21.01 25.49 15.94
CA THR A 243 20.70 24.27 16.74
C THR A 243 20.20 24.69 18.14
N ARG A 244 20.85 25.61 18.81
CA ARG A 244 20.44 26.09 20.12
C ARG A 244 19.05 26.76 20.09
N LEU A 245 18.75 27.57 19.07
CA LEU A 245 17.46 28.23 18.91
C LEU A 245 16.36 27.23 18.53
N ALA A 246 16.66 26.25 17.71
CA ALA A 246 15.75 25.14 17.37
C ALA A 246 15.41 24.29 18.61
N ALA A 247 16.39 23.96 19.44
CA ALA A 247 16.19 23.22 20.69
C ALA A 247 15.35 23.98 21.74
N ALA A 248 15.30 25.32 21.65
CA ALA A 248 14.49 26.12 22.55
C ALA A 248 13.00 26.19 22.19
N LEU A 249 12.58 25.59 21.09
CA LEU A 249 11.17 25.52 20.72
C LEU A 249 10.38 24.65 21.73
N PRO A 250 9.11 24.99 22.01
CA PRO A 250 8.26 24.21 22.89
C PRO A 250 8.10 22.76 22.36
N GLU A 251 8.31 21.78 23.25
CA GLU A 251 8.17 20.35 22.95
C GLU A 251 9.01 19.87 21.75
N ALA A 252 10.15 20.55 21.49
CA ALA A 252 11.07 20.15 20.45
C ALA A 252 11.84 18.88 20.83
N ASP A 253 12.01 17.96 19.87
CA ASP A 253 12.99 16.89 19.99
C ASP A 253 14.42 17.46 19.91
N GLU A 254 15.42 16.62 20.19
CA GLU A 254 16.81 17.00 20.04
C GLU A 254 17.11 17.32 18.56
N PRO A 255 17.58 18.56 18.26
CA PRO A 255 17.90 18.93 16.88
C PRO A 255 19.06 18.13 16.32
N GLY A 256 18.91 17.67 15.08
CA GLY A 256 19.97 17.04 14.31
C GLY A 256 20.60 18.00 13.30
N VAL A 257 21.81 17.65 12.83
CA VAL A 257 22.55 18.41 11.82
C VAL A 257 22.96 17.49 10.69
N ASP A 258 22.66 17.88 9.46
CA ASP A 258 23.09 17.17 8.24
C ASP A 258 23.66 18.18 7.24
N GLY A 259 24.99 18.21 7.15
CA GLY A 259 25.70 19.19 6.34
C GLY A 259 25.43 20.63 6.78
N ASP A 260 24.77 21.41 5.90
CA ASP A 260 24.35 22.80 6.12
C ASP A 260 22.90 22.94 6.64
N VAL A 261 22.24 21.81 6.93
CA VAL A 261 20.84 21.77 7.38
C VAL A 261 20.75 21.40 8.86
N VAL A 262 20.11 22.26 9.65
CA VAL A 262 19.65 21.94 11.00
C VAL A 262 18.20 21.48 10.92
N HIS A 263 17.86 20.36 11.52
CA HIS A 263 16.49 19.85 11.55
C HIS A 263 16.05 19.59 13.00
N VAL A 264 14.78 19.93 13.27
CA VAL A 264 14.16 19.71 14.57
C VAL A 264 12.70 19.26 14.38
N ARG A 265 12.24 18.33 15.20
CA ARG A 265 10.82 17.95 15.22
C ARG A 265 10.09 18.73 16.31
N VAL A 266 8.90 19.22 15.98
CA VAL A 266 8.01 19.96 16.88
C VAL A 266 6.56 19.56 16.63
N PRO A 267 5.67 19.59 17.63
CA PRO A 267 4.27 19.14 17.47
C PRO A 267 3.52 19.85 16.34
N ASN A 268 3.82 21.13 16.10
CA ASN A 268 3.23 21.94 15.03
C ASN A 268 4.27 22.91 14.46
N GLY A 269 4.94 22.48 13.40
CA GLY A 269 5.99 23.25 12.73
C GLY A 269 5.48 24.57 12.15
N ALA A 270 4.27 24.57 11.59
CA ALA A 270 3.68 25.79 11.01
C ALA A 270 3.42 26.87 12.07
N ALA A 271 3.02 26.48 13.28
CA ALA A 271 2.82 27.41 14.38
C ALA A 271 4.14 27.86 15.02
N ALA A 272 5.13 26.98 15.10
CA ALA A 272 6.44 27.29 15.70
C ALA A 272 7.32 28.15 14.79
N LEU A 273 7.22 27.98 13.47
CA LEU A 273 8.11 28.59 12.48
C LEU A 273 8.19 30.15 12.57
N PRO A 274 7.08 30.92 12.67
CA PRO A 274 7.17 32.38 12.74
C PRO A 274 7.94 32.89 13.96
N GLY A 275 7.87 32.17 15.08
CA GLY A 275 8.64 32.48 16.29
C GLY A 275 10.13 32.22 16.07
N LEU A 276 10.44 31.02 15.57
CA LEU A 276 11.82 30.60 15.30
C LEU A 276 12.54 31.55 14.31
N LEU A 277 11.87 31.91 13.21
CA LEU A 277 12.44 32.87 12.24
C LEU A 277 12.81 34.19 12.83
N ARG A 278 11.99 34.75 13.74
CA ARG A 278 12.28 36.00 14.43
C ARG A 278 13.49 35.91 15.36
N GLU A 279 13.65 34.76 16.05
CA GLU A 279 14.81 34.55 16.92
C GLU A 279 16.10 34.37 16.11
N LEU A 280 16.03 33.62 14.98
CA LEU A 280 17.16 33.45 14.05
C LEU A 280 17.60 34.79 13.45
N ASP A 281 16.64 35.65 13.03
CA ASP A 281 16.92 36.97 12.50
C ASP A 281 17.59 37.88 13.56
N ARG A 282 17.08 37.90 14.81
CA ARG A 282 17.69 38.62 15.94
C ARG A 282 19.10 38.15 16.27
N ALA A 283 19.36 36.88 16.10
CA ALA A 283 20.67 36.27 16.33
C ALA A 283 21.64 36.49 15.15
N GLY A 284 21.17 37.08 14.04
CA GLY A 284 21.97 37.28 12.85
C GLY A 284 22.31 36.00 12.10
N VAL A 285 21.46 34.93 12.19
CA VAL A 285 21.64 33.66 11.51
C VAL A 285 20.98 33.72 10.15
N PRO A 286 21.74 33.83 9.04
CA PRO A 286 21.17 33.91 7.70
C PRO A 286 20.74 32.53 7.20
N LEU A 287 19.50 32.45 6.73
CA LEU A 287 18.95 31.21 6.16
C LEU A 287 18.96 31.26 4.63
N ALA A 288 19.37 30.16 4.00
CA ALA A 288 19.24 29.93 2.56
C ALA A 288 17.83 29.43 2.21
N ALA A 289 17.25 28.57 3.06
CA ALA A 289 15.90 28.05 2.89
C ALA A 289 15.33 27.56 4.23
N VAL A 290 14.00 27.51 4.31
CA VAL A 290 13.26 26.90 5.41
C VAL A 290 12.17 26.01 4.84
N GLU A 291 12.03 24.82 5.39
CA GLU A 291 11.00 23.88 5.01
C GLU A 291 10.34 23.28 6.26
N VAL A 292 9.02 23.14 6.21
CA VAL A 292 8.26 22.37 7.22
C VAL A 292 7.72 21.14 6.55
N ARG A 293 8.20 19.97 6.98
CA ARG A 293 7.75 18.65 6.48
C ARG A 293 6.83 18.00 7.50
N ARG A 294 5.62 17.71 7.09
CA ARG A 294 4.73 16.86 7.86
C ARG A 294 5.23 15.42 7.86
N PRO A 295 5.00 14.66 8.94
CA PRO A 295 5.33 13.24 8.97
C PRO A 295 4.72 12.50 7.78
N THR A 296 5.47 11.61 7.20
CA THR A 296 5.06 10.71 6.13
C THR A 296 4.82 9.29 6.67
N LEU A 297 4.17 8.44 5.90
CA LEU A 297 4.07 7.01 6.25
C LEU A 297 5.44 6.31 6.25
N ASP A 298 6.46 6.85 5.56
CA ASP A 298 7.85 6.33 5.65
C ASP A 298 8.46 6.61 7.02
N ASP A 299 8.23 7.80 7.56
CA ASP A 299 8.63 8.12 8.95
C ASP A 299 7.93 7.22 9.96
N VAL A 300 6.65 6.89 9.73
CA VAL A 300 5.90 5.93 10.56
C VAL A 300 6.56 4.55 10.49
N PHE A 301 6.82 4.04 9.29
CA PHE A 301 7.43 2.73 9.12
C PHE A 301 8.82 2.67 9.75
N LEU A 302 9.64 3.70 9.54
CA LEU A 302 10.98 3.83 10.15
C LEU A 302 10.91 3.81 11.68
N SER A 303 9.98 4.57 12.28
CA SER A 303 9.83 4.62 13.73
C SER A 303 9.39 3.29 14.34
N LEU A 304 8.58 2.51 13.62
CA LEU A 304 8.06 1.21 14.08
C LEU A 304 9.04 0.05 13.89
N THR A 305 9.90 0.10 12.87
CA THR A 305 10.72 -1.04 12.45
C THR A 305 12.22 -0.78 12.52
N GLY A 306 12.64 0.47 12.75
CA GLY A 306 14.04 0.89 12.79
C GLY A 306 14.71 0.99 11.41
N ARG A 307 13.97 0.87 10.30
CA ARG A 307 14.46 0.96 8.91
C ARG A 307 13.41 1.58 8.01
N SER A 308 13.82 2.26 6.94
CA SER A 308 12.86 2.77 5.97
C SER A 308 12.25 1.63 5.14
N LEU A 309 11.06 1.86 4.56
CA LEU A 309 10.44 0.86 3.69
C LEU A 309 11.31 0.60 2.46
N ARG A 310 11.98 1.62 1.93
CA ARG A 310 12.90 1.53 0.78
C ARG A 310 14.13 0.68 1.09
N ASP A 311 14.72 0.84 2.28
CA ASP A 311 15.87 0.05 2.72
C ASP A 311 15.49 -1.43 2.93
N ALA A 312 14.27 -1.67 3.39
CA ALA A 312 13.74 -3.01 3.59
C ALA A 312 13.47 -3.78 2.28
N GLU A 313 13.41 -3.09 1.14
CA GLU A 313 13.24 -3.67 -0.20
C GLU A 313 14.56 -4.05 -0.87
N THR A 314 15.69 -3.45 -0.44
CA THR A 314 17.00 -3.83 -0.95
C THR A 314 17.35 -5.22 -0.38
N PRO A 315 17.59 -6.26 -1.23
CA PRO A 315 18.03 -7.55 -0.74
C PRO A 315 19.32 -7.34 0.04
N ALA A 316 19.40 -7.84 1.27
CA ALA A 316 20.69 -7.96 1.95
C ALA A 316 21.63 -8.70 1.00
N GLU A 317 22.71 -8.06 0.56
CA GLU A 317 23.77 -8.71 -0.19
C GLU A 317 24.22 -9.91 0.66
N THR A 318 23.75 -11.09 0.24
CA THR A 318 24.24 -12.33 0.82
C THR A 318 25.73 -12.34 0.47
N GLU A 319 26.58 -12.15 1.47
CA GLU A 319 28.00 -12.37 1.39
C GLU A 319 28.26 -13.75 0.75
N LEU A 320 28.44 -13.74 -0.57
CA LEU A 320 29.13 -14.80 -1.28
C LEU A 320 30.62 -14.65 -1.01
N VAL A 321 31.00 -14.88 0.25
CA VAL A 321 32.41 -15.12 0.60
C VAL A 321 32.70 -16.59 0.34
N GLY A 322 33.38 -16.83 -0.75
CA GLY A 322 34.39 -17.81 -0.94
C GLY A 322 34.15 -19.27 -0.56
N ALA A 323 33.94 -20.09 -1.58
CA ALA A 323 34.52 -21.43 -1.57
C ALA A 323 35.18 -21.66 -2.95
N ARG A 324 36.50 -21.56 -2.93
CA ARG A 324 37.36 -22.21 -3.91
C ARG A 324 37.32 -23.73 -3.71
#